data_4b7972dadfe3e3acdcad8262472b3675
#
_entry.id   4b7972dadfe3e3acdcad8262472b3675
#
_cell.length_a   1.000
_cell.length_b   1.000
_cell.length_c   1.000
_cell.angle_alpha   90.00
_cell.angle_beta   90.00
_cell.angle_gamma   90.00
#
_symmetry.space_group_name_H-M   'P 1'
#
loop_
_entity.id
_entity.type
_entity.pdbx_description
1 polymer ?
#
loop_
_entity_poly.entity_id
_entity_poly.type
_entity_poly.pdbx_seq_one_letter_code
_entity_poly.pdbx_strand_id
1 'polypeptide(L)'
;MKKWAPRVLLAAALAGLSAFLLKGDVWTFWTWWMLAFLMGMVAMPVTGRLFAGFEDKGWMFSKVLAITVTGFLTWFLVTAKILPFTAATCIGVSVVCAVCCGVLYHFQGKNGIDCFPSGKVDLIYGEEILFFIFFLMWTYFAGFRPQAYGTEKFMDYGFMEQFRHTFILQGVSRC
;
A
#
# COMPACT_ATOMS: atom_id res chain seq x y z
N MET A 1 21.57 22.82 7.01
CA MET A 1 22.14 21.52 7.47
C MET A 1 21.66 21.07 8.86
N LYS A 2 21.43 21.96 9.84
CA LYS A 2 21.04 21.59 11.22
C LYS A 2 19.66 20.90 11.38
N LYS A 3 18.70 21.08 10.47
CA LYS A 3 17.33 20.53 10.59
C LYS A 3 17.20 19.06 10.15
N TRP A 4 18.13 18.53 9.36
CA TRP A 4 18.07 17.17 8.85
C TRP A 4 18.65 16.13 9.81
N ALA A 5 19.62 16.50 10.63
CA ALA A 5 20.27 15.60 11.57
C ALA A 5 19.29 14.90 12.54
N PRO A 6 18.37 15.60 13.23
CA PRO A 6 17.43 14.92 14.14
C PRO A 6 16.44 14.01 13.40
N ARG A 7 16.09 14.32 12.14
CA ARG A 7 15.20 13.48 11.34
C ARG A 7 15.87 12.17 10.93
N VAL A 8 17.12 12.25 10.48
CA VAL A 8 17.91 11.06 10.12
C VAL A 8 18.13 10.18 11.36
N LEU A 9 18.42 10.79 12.52
CA LEU A 9 18.56 10.06 13.78
C LEU A 9 17.26 9.35 14.17
N LEU A 10 16.11 10.02 14.06
CA LEU A 10 14.81 9.41 14.34
C LEU A 10 14.51 8.26 13.41
N ALA A 11 14.73 8.43 12.10
CA ALA A 11 14.53 7.37 11.12
C ALA A 11 15.47 6.17 11.39
N ALA A 12 16.73 6.43 11.70
CA ALA A 12 17.69 5.38 12.05
C ALA A 12 17.32 4.64 13.35
N ALA A 13 16.82 5.37 14.36
CA ALA A 13 16.34 4.79 15.61
C ALA A 13 15.12 3.88 15.37
N LEU A 14 14.16 4.33 14.55
CA LEU A 14 12.99 3.52 14.19
C LEU A 14 13.38 2.29 13.36
N ALA A 15 14.32 2.42 12.44
CA ALA A 15 14.86 1.29 11.69
C ALA A 15 15.55 0.28 12.61
N GLY A 16 16.36 0.73 13.55
CA GLY A 16 16.97 -0.13 14.57
C GLY A 16 15.93 -0.80 15.47
N LEU A 17 14.91 -0.08 15.88
CA LEU A 17 13.80 -0.61 16.66
C LEU A 17 13.04 -1.69 15.90
N SER A 18 12.75 -1.49 14.60
CA SER A 18 12.10 -2.50 13.77
C SER A 18 12.92 -3.78 13.67
N ALA A 19 14.24 -3.67 13.50
CA ALA A 19 15.14 -4.81 13.47
C ALA A 19 15.18 -5.56 14.82
N PHE A 20 15.15 -4.83 15.93
CA PHE A 20 15.14 -5.42 17.26
C PHE A 20 13.85 -6.16 17.58
N LEU A 21 12.69 -5.58 17.23
CA LEU A 21 11.37 -6.14 17.53
C LEU A 21 11.00 -7.32 16.63
N LEU A 22 11.27 -7.21 15.32
CA LEU A 22 10.79 -8.17 14.32
C LEU A 22 11.79 -9.28 14.01
N LYS A 23 13.05 -9.13 14.40
CA LYS A 23 14.11 -10.15 14.22
C LYS A 23 14.13 -10.77 12.81
N GLY A 24 13.59 -12.00 12.65
CA GLY A 24 13.57 -12.73 11.37
C GLY A 24 12.63 -12.12 10.31
N ASP A 25 11.58 -11.42 10.72
CA ASP A 25 10.53 -10.90 9.82
C ASP A 25 10.79 -9.47 9.34
N VAL A 26 11.95 -8.91 9.70
CA VAL A 26 12.36 -7.54 9.34
C VAL A 26 12.27 -7.28 7.83
N TRP A 27 12.75 -8.22 7.01
CA TRP A 27 12.73 -8.06 5.55
C TRP A 27 11.33 -8.02 4.97
N THR A 28 10.44 -8.87 5.48
CA THR A 28 9.03 -8.90 5.09
C THR A 28 8.35 -7.57 5.45
N PHE A 29 8.58 -7.05 6.65
CA PHE A 29 8.06 -5.76 7.08
C PHE A 29 8.51 -4.61 6.17
N TRP A 30 9.81 -4.51 5.88
CA TRP A 30 10.36 -3.47 5.02
C TRP A 30 9.87 -3.57 3.58
N THR A 31 9.68 -4.79 3.07
CA THR A 31 9.12 -5.03 1.74
C THR A 31 7.69 -4.48 1.64
N TRP A 32 6.85 -4.79 2.62
CA TRP A 32 5.46 -4.31 2.66
C TRP A 32 5.37 -2.81 2.87
N TRP A 33 6.19 -2.25 3.77
CA TRP A 33 6.23 -0.80 3.97
C TRP A 33 6.67 -0.07 2.70
N MET A 34 7.73 -0.55 2.04
CA MET A 34 8.23 0.03 0.80
C MET A 34 7.19 -0.06 -0.32
N LEU A 35 6.50 -1.21 -0.43
CA LEU A 35 5.43 -1.39 -1.41
C LEU A 35 4.30 -0.38 -1.18
N ALA A 36 3.83 -0.23 0.07
CA ALA A 36 2.80 0.74 0.42
C ALA A 36 3.24 2.17 0.13
N PHE A 37 4.50 2.51 0.42
CA PHE A 37 5.09 3.82 0.11
C PHE A 37 5.09 4.10 -1.40
N LEU A 38 5.58 3.15 -2.21
CA LEU A 38 5.64 3.28 -3.67
C LEU A 38 4.23 3.39 -4.27
N MET A 39 3.29 2.56 -3.83
CA MET A 39 1.89 2.63 -4.28
C MET A 39 1.28 3.99 -3.93
N GLY A 40 1.55 4.51 -2.73
CA GLY A 40 1.11 5.85 -2.33
C GLY A 40 1.68 6.94 -3.23
N MET A 41 2.98 6.91 -3.52
CA MET A 41 3.61 7.87 -4.44
C MET A 41 2.97 7.85 -5.83
N VAL A 42 2.72 6.66 -6.36
CA VAL A 42 2.10 6.49 -7.69
C VAL A 42 0.66 7.04 -7.71
N ALA A 43 -0.09 6.93 -6.61
CA ALA A 43 -1.46 7.42 -6.53
C ALA A 43 -1.58 8.94 -6.29
N MET A 44 -0.49 9.64 -5.97
CA MET A 44 -0.50 11.09 -5.70
C MET A 44 -1.17 11.96 -6.77
N PRO A 45 -1.06 11.69 -8.08
CA PRO A 45 -1.78 12.48 -9.09
C PRO A 45 -3.31 12.44 -8.92
N VAL A 46 -3.84 11.34 -8.39
CA VAL A 46 -5.27 11.18 -8.12
C VAL A 46 -5.64 11.83 -6.79
N THR A 47 -4.91 11.50 -5.72
CA THR A 47 -5.19 12.04 -4.38
C THR A 47 -4.98 13.54 -4.32
N GLY A 48 -3.94 14.07 -4.94
CA GLY A 48 -3.66 15.50 -4.97
C GLY A 48 -4.77 16.34 -5.63
N ARG A 49 -5.59 15.71 -6.51
CA ARG A 49 -6.80 16.33 -7.03
C ARG A 49 -8.00 16.20 -6.10
N LEU A 50 -8.22 14.99 -5.57
CA LEU A 50 -9.34 14.71 -4.67
C LEU A 50 -9.24 15.53 -3.38
N PHE A 51 -8.04 15.67 -2.86
CA PHE A 51 -7.74 16.36 -1.60
C PHE A 51 -6.97 17.67 -1.81
N ALA A 52 -7.28 18.41 -2.87
CA ALA A 52 -6.60 19.66 -3.20
C ALA A 52 -6.68 20.72 -2.08
N GLY A 53 -7.69 20.65 -1.22
CA GLY A 53 -7.87 21.54 -0.07
C GLY A 53 -7.03 21.18 1.16
N PHE A 54 -6.39 20.02 1.18
CA PHE A 54 -5.51 19.62 2.28
C PHE A 54 -4.06 20.05 2.02
N GLU A 55 -3.33 20.38 3.09
CA GLU A 55 -1.94 20.82 2.97
C GLU A 55 -1.00 19.71 2.50
N ASP A 56 -1.29 18.45 2.89
CA ASP A 56 -0.59 17.23 2.49
C ASP A 56 -1.07 16.67 1.14
N LYS A 57 -2.11 17.27 0.54
CA LYS A 57 -2.78 16.79 -0.68
C LYS A 57 -3.21 15.32 -0.60
N GLY A 58 -3.52 14.85 0.60
CA GLY A 58 -3.98 13.49 0.85
C GLY A 58 -2.87 12.44 0.81
N TRP A 59 -1.65 12.78 1.23
CA TRP A 59 -0.51 11.84 1.28
C TRP A 59 -0.83 10.56 2.03
N MET A 60 -1.40 10.65 3.25
CA MET A 60 -1.80 9.46 4.02
C MET A 60 -2.85 8.62 3.29
N PHE A 61 -3.82 9.28 2.66
CA PHE A 61 -4.89 8.60 1.92
C PHE A 61 -4.42 7.96 0.62
N SER A 62 -3.30 8.41 0.05
CA SER A 62 -2.78 7.88 -1.21
C SER A 62 -2.49 6.39 -1.15
N LYS A 63 -1.94 5.90 -0.04
CA LYS A 63 -1.65 4.48 0.19
C LYS A 63 -2.93 3.64 0.22
N VAL A 64 -3.92 4.10 1.00
CA VAL A 64 -5.22 3.42 1.14
C VAL A 64 -5.95 3.39 -0.20
N LEU A 65 -6.00 4.54 -0.90
CA LEU A 65 -6.66 4.65 -2.19
C LEU A 65 -6.00 3.71 -3.23
N ALA A 66 -4.66 3.69 -3.28
CA ALA A 66 -3.92 2.83 -4.20
C ALA A 66 -4.24 1.35 -3.98
N ILE A 67 -4.17 0.87 -2.74
CA ILE A 67 -4.46 -0.52 -2.38
C ILE A 67 -5.93 -0.86 -2.67
N THR A 68 -6.86 0.02 -2.30
CA THR A 68 -8.29 -0.19 -2.51
C THR A 68 -8.64 -0.26 -3.99
N VAL A 69 -8.16 0.68 -4.80
CA VAL A 69 -8.47 0.72 -6.24
C VAL A 69 -7.87 -0.49 -6.96
N THR A 70 -6.60 -0.81 -6.71
CA THR A 70 -5.95 -1.96 -7.36
C THR A 70 -6.58 -3.28 -6.93
N GLY A 71 -6.89 -3.43 -5.64
CA GLY A 71 -7.57 -4.60 -5.11
C GLY A 71 -8.98 -4.76 -5.67
N PHE A 72 -9.76 -3.68 -5.70
CA PHE A 72 -11.12 -3.68 -6.26
C PHE A 72 -11.13 -4.02 -7.75
N LEU A 73 -10.25 -3.40 -8.55
CA LEU A 73 -10.15 -3.69 -9.98
C LEU A 73 -9.74 -5.14 -10.24
N THR A 74 -8.78 -5.66 -9.47
CA THR A 74 -8.38 -7.07 -9.57
C THR A 74 -9.56 -8.00 -9.27
N TRP A 75 -10.24 -7.76 -8.16
CA TRP A 75 -11.42 -8.53 -7.77
C TRP A 75 -12.52 -8.46 -8.82
N PHE A 76 -12.83 -7.27 -9.35
CA PHE A 76 -13.85 -7.06 -10.36
C PHE A 76 -13.53 -7.82 -11.66
N LEU A 77 -12.31 -7.71 -12.18
CA LEU A 77 -11.89 -8.39 -13.41
C LEU A 77 -11.92 -9.92 -13.29
N VAL A 78 -11.56 -10.42 -12.12
CA VAL A 78 -11.60 -11.86 -11.83
C VAL A 78 -13.05 -12.34 -11.69
N THR A 79 -13.89 -11.59 -10.95
CA THR A 79 -15.31 -11.93 -10.77
C THR A 79 -16.08 -11.87 -12.09
N ALA A 80 -15.76 -10.91 -12.96
CA ALA A 80 -16.31 -10.82 -14.32
C ALA A 80 -15.76 -11.92 -15.27
N LYS A 81 -14.88 -12.82 -14.78
CA LYS A 81 -14.25 -13.91 -15.54
C LYS A 81 -13.44 -13.44 -16.76
N ILE A 82 -12.96 -12.19 -16.72
CA ILE A 82 -12.10 -11.62 -17.77
C ILE A 82 -10.67 -12.13 -17.61
N LEU A 83 -10.18 -12.21 -16.36
CA LEU A 83 -8.83 -12.65 -16.02
C LEU A 83 -8.87 -13.72 -14.92
N PRO A 84 -7.91 -14.67 -14.92
CA PRO A 84 -7.77 -15.64 -13.84
C PRO A 84 -7.20 -14.98 -12.58
N PHE A 85 -7.51 -15.51 -11.39
CA PHE A 85 -6.92 -15.05 -10.14
C PHE A 85 -5.50 -15.61 -9.96
N THR A 86 -4.53 -14.85 -10.43
CA THR A 86 -3.10 -15.22 -10.37
C THR A 86 -2.28 -14.01 -9.88
N ALA A 87 -1.07 -14.29 -9.38
CA ALA A 87 -0.13 -13.22 -9.02
C ALA A 87 0.18 -12.30 -10.22
N ALA A 88 0.27 -12.88 -11.42
CA ALA A 88 0.49 -12.12 -12.65
C ALA A 88 -0.65 -11.13 -12.94
N THR A 89 -1.90 -11.52 -12.70
CA THR A 89 -3.06 -10.62 -12.83
C THR A 89 -2.99 -9.46 -11.83
N CYS A 90 -2.66 -9.74 -10.57
CA CYS A 90 -2.53 -8.70 -9.54
C CYS A 90 -1.43 -7.69 -9.90
N ILE A 91 -0.28 -8.19 -10.32
CA ILE A 91 0.84 -7.34 -10.77
C ILE A 91 0.45 -6.56 -12.02
N GLY A 92 -0.17 -7.21 -13.00
CA GLY A 92 -0.59 -6.57 -14.25
C GLY A 92 -1.57 -5.43 -14.02
N VAL A 93 -2.60 -5.63 -13.18
CA VAL A 93 -3.55 -4.57 -12.81
C VAL A 93 -2.84 -3.43 -12.09
N SER A 94 -1.92 -3.72 -11.17
CA SER A 94 -1.16 -2.69 -10.45
C SER A 94 -0.29 -1.87 -11.40
N VAL A 95 0.35 -2.51 -12.37
CA VAL A 95 1.15 -1.82 -13.41
C VAL A 95 0.27 -0.95 -14.30
N VAL A 96 -0.88 -1.43 -14.73
CA VAL A 96 -1.84 -0.64 -15.53
C VAL A 96 -2.30 0.59 -14.75
N CYS A 97 -2.66 0.44 -13.47
CA CYS A 97 -3.02 1.56 -12.61
C CYS A 97 -1.87 2.56 -12.49
N ALA A 98 -0.64 2.07 -12.32
CA ALA A 98 0.56 2.93 -12.24
C ALA A 98 0.79 3.72 -13.53
N VAL A 99 0.64 3.09 -14.69
CA VAL A 99 0.74 3.75 -16.00
C VAL A 99 -0.35 4.81 -16.15
N CYS A 100 -1.59 4.51 -15.79
CA CYS A 100 -2.69 5.48 -15.82
C CYS A 100 -2.40 6.69 -14.93
N CYS A 101 -1.90 6.47 -13.71
CA CYS A 101 -1.49 7.55 -12.80
C CYS A 101 -0.33 8.37 -13.37
N GLY A 102 0.64 7.73 -14.01
CA GLY A 102 1.77 8.41 -14.69
C GLY A 102 1.30 9.29 -15.85
N VAL A 103 0.37 8.80 -16.65
CA VAL A 103 -0.26 9.58 -17.73
C VAL A 103 -1.02 10.78 -17.16
N LEU A 104 -1.79 10.58 -16.10
CA LEU A 104 -2.49 11.68 -15.40
C LEU A 104 -1.49 12.72 -14.88
N TYR A 105 -0.41 12.28 -14.25
CA TYR A 105 0.66 13.17 -13.78
C TYR A 105 1.25 14.03 -14.89
N HIS A 106 1.53 13.40 -16.04
CA HIS A 106 2.07 14.12 -17.21
C HIS A 106 1.10 15.19 -17.74
N PHE A 107 -0.18 14.87 -17.83
CA PHE A 107 -1.21 15.84 -18.24
C PHE A 107 -1.41 16.96 -17.23
N GLN A 108 -1.33 16.66 -15.95
CA GLN A 108 -1.47 17.64 -14.87
C GLN A 108 -0.30 18.62 -14.85
N GLY A 109 0.92 18.12 -15.04
CA GLY A 109 2.11 18.95 -15.15
C GLY A 109 2.03 19.96 -16.30
N LYS A 110 1.49 19.55 -17.44
CA LYS A 110 1.24 20.47 -18.58
C LYS A 110 0.22 21.58 -18.25
N ASN A 111 -0.72 21.31 -17.35
CA ASN A 111 -1.76 22.25 -16.94
C ASN A 111 -1.37 23.08 -15.70
N GLY A 112 -0.12 22.98 -15.24
CA GLY A 112 0.38 23.72 -14.07
C GLY A 112 -0.25 23.29 -12.73
N ILE A 113 -0.76 22.05 -12.64
CA ILE A 113 -1.36 21.52 -11.41
C ILE A 113 -0.29 20.78 -10.62
N ASP A 114 0.10 21.34 -9.48
CA ASP A 114 1.01 20.67 -8.55
C ASP A 114 0.30 19.55 -7.78
N CYS A 115 0.63 18.30 -8.12
CA CYS A 115 0.08 17.11 -7.46
C CYS A 115 0.82 16.78 -6.16
N PHE A 116 2.07 17.21 -6.02
CA PHE A 116 2.87 17.00 -4.83
C PHE A 116 2.82 18.24 -3.93
N PRO A 117 2.81 18.07 -2.60
CA PRO A 117 2.82 19.19 -1.65
C PRO A 117 4.20 19.86 -1.63
N SER A 118 4.47 20.71 -2.62
CA SER A 118 5.72 21.46 -2.73
C SER A 118 5.92 22.35 -1.51
N GLY A 119 7.03 22.18 -0.81
CA GLY A 119 7.38 22.98 0.38
C GLY A 119 6.87 22.44 1.72
N LYS A 120 6.07 21.39 1.77
CA LYS A 120 5.54 20.76 3.01
C LYS A 120 6.23 19.43 3.36
N VAL A 121 7.51 19.30 3.04
CA VAL A 121 8.30 18.08 3.30
C VAL A 121 8.27 17.68 4.78
N ASP A 122 8.19 18.66 5.68
CA ASP A 122 8.15 18.42 7.11
C ASP A 122 6.85 17.72 7.56
N LEU A 123 5.73 18.09 6.92
CA LEU A 123 4.42 17.46 7.17
C LEU A 123 4.42 16.01 6.68
N ILE A 124 4.82 15.80 5.41
CA ILE A 124 4.91 14.45 4.81
C ILE A 124 5.83 13.54 5.64
N TYR A 125 6.97 14.07 6.07
CA TYR A 125 7.89 13.31 6.92
C TYR A 125 7.22 12.90 8.24
N GLY A 126 6.49 13.82 8.89
CA GLY A 126 5.75 13.53 10.11
C GLY A 126 4.68 12.45 9.92
N GLU A 127 3.92 12.55 8.85
CA GLU A 127 2.89 11.56 8.48
C GLU A 127 3.50 10.19 8.16
N GLU A 128 4.64 10.15 7.48
CA GLU A 128 5.31 8.90 7.16
C GLU A 128 5.89 8.22 8.39
N ILE A 129 6.45 9.00 9.33
CA ILE A 129 6.90 8.47 10.63
C ILE A 129 5.72 7.93 11.42
N LEU A 130 4.60 8.64 11.45
CA LEU A 130 3.38 8.19 12.13
C LEU A 130 2.87 6.88 11.53
N PHE A 131 2.78 6.82 10.21
CA PHE A 131 2.40 5.59 9.49
C PHE A 131 3.35 4.44 9.82
N PHE A 132 4.66 4.67 9.79
CA PHE A 132 5.67 3.67 10.12
C PHE A 132 5.50 3.12 11.55
N ILE A 133 5.29 4.01 12.53
CA ILE A 133 5.09 3.63 13.93
C ILE A 133 3.84 2.74 14.08
N PHE A 134 2.70 3.16 13.52
CA PHE A 134 1.47 2.37 13.59
C PHE A 134 1.59 1.04 12.84
N PHE A 135 2.25 1.04 11.70
CA PHE A 135 2.47 -0.19 10.92
C PHE A 135 3.39 -1.16 11.67
N LEU A 136 4.46 -0.66 12.29
CA LEU A 136 5.35 -1.47 13.13
C LEU A 136 4.62 -2.01 14.36
N MET A 137 3.87 -1.16 15.05
CA MET A 137 3.09 -1.55 16.22
C MET A 137 2.09 -2.65 15.86
N TRP A 138 1.34 -2.47 14.77
CA TRP A 138 0.36 -3.47 14.31
C TRP A 138 1.03 -4.80 13.93
N THR A 139 2.13 -4.75 13.19
CA THR A 139 2.89 -5.94 12.80
C THR A 139 3.41 -6.69 14.02
N TYR A 140 3.93 -5.96 14.99
CA TYR A 140 4.43 -6.54 16.24
C TYR A 140 3.31 -7.23 17.02
N PHE A 141 2.16 -6.57 17.22
CA PHE A 141 1.02 -7.17 17.91
C PHE A 141 0.42 -8.36 17.14
N ALA A 142 0.35 -8.30 15.83
CA ALA A 142 -0.10 -9.41 15.01
C ALA A 142 0.81 -10.64 15.15
N GLY A 143 2.11 -10.43 15.37
CA GLY A 143 3.10 -11.49 15.58
C GLY A 143 2.88 -12.32 16.86
N PHE A 144 2.22 -11.78 17.88
CA PHE A 144 1.90 -12.53 19.12
C PHE A 144 0.82 -13.59 18.92
N ARG A 145 -0.01 -13.46 17.88
CA ARG A 145 -1.07 -14.43 17.55
C ARG A 145 -1.05 -14.77 16.07
N PRO A 146 -0.01 -15.47 15.60
CA PRO A 146 0.12 -15.83 14.18
C PRO A 146 -0.89 -16.89 13.73
N GLN A 147 -1.51 -17.61 14.70
CA GLN A 147 -2.48 -18.66 14.42
C GLN A 147 -3.83 -18.05 14.06
N ALA A 148 -4.48 -18.63 13.05
CA ALA A 148 -5.84 -18.27 12.61
C ALA A 148 -6.94 -18.70 13.61
N TYR A 149 -6.59 -18.89 14.87
CA TYR A 149 -7.54 -19.23 15.95
C TYR A 149 -8.17 -17.94 16.50
N GLY A 150 -9.44 -17.82 16.29
CA GLY A 150 -10.30 -16.73 16.75
C GLY A 150 -11.50 -16.65 15.83
N THR A 151 -12.68 -16.34 16.36
CA THR A 151 -13.96 -16.43 15.66
C THR A 151 -13.98 -15.70 14.31
N GLU A 152 -13.38 -14.52 14.23
CA GLU A 152 -13.35 -13.72 12.99
C GLU A 152 -12.26 -14.19 12.03
N LYS A 153 -11.03 -14.41 12.51
CA LYS A 153 -9.92 -14.86 11.67
C LYS A 153 -10.16 -16.20 11.01
N PHE A 154 -10.83 -17.11 11.69
CA PHE A 154 -11.18 -18.42 11.15
C PHE A 154 -12.19 -18.32 10.01
N MET A 155 -13.20 -17.45 10.15
CA MET A 155 -14.18 -17.17 9.10
C MET A 155 -13.51 -16.51 7.89
N ASP A 156 -12.70 -15.48 8.10
CA ASP A 156 -11.98 -14.78 7.04
C ASP A 156 -11.04 -15.73 6.28
N TYR A 157 -10.30 -16.57 7.01
CA TYR A 157 -9.46 -17.59 6.39
C TYR A 157 -10.29 -18.61 5.60
N GLY A 158 -11.41 -19.06 6.13
CA GLY A 158 -12.32 -19.98 5.44
C GLY A 158 -12.89 -19.39 4.16
N PHE A 159 -13.29 -18.12 4.18
CA PHE A 159 -13.74 -17.39 2.98
C PHE A 159 -12.62 -17.23 1.95
N MET A 160 -11.43 -16.83 2.37
CA MET A 160 -10.27 -16.70 1.48
C MET A 160 -9.90 -18.02 0.82
N GLU A 161 -9.91 -19.12 1.57
CA GLU A 161 -9.61 -20.45 1.05
C GLU A 161 -10.71 -20.94 0.10
N GLN A 162 -11.97 -20.69 0.39
CA GLN A 162 -13.09 -21.00 -0.48
C GLN A 162 -13.00 -20.23 -1.81
N PHE A 163 -12.67 -18.95 -1.78
CA PHE A 163 -12.43 -18.18 -3.00
C PHE A 163 -11.28 -18.76 -3.82
N ARG A 164 -10.18 -19.10 -3.18
CA ARG A 164 -9.03 -19.72 -3.84
C ARG A 164 -9.42 -21.02 -4.54
N HIS A 165 -10.12 -21.91 -3.87
CA HIS A 165 -10.58 -23.18 -4.42
C HIS A 165 -11.56 -22.99 -5.57
N THR A 166 -12.53 -22.10 -5.44
CA THR A 166 -13.53 -21.85 -6.47
C THR A 166 -12.87 -21.35 -7.77
N PHE A 167 -11.90 -20.45 -7.66
CA PHE A 167 -11.20 -19.93 -8.86
C PHE A 167 -10.24 -20.95 -9.47
N ILE A 168 -9.58 -21.79 -8.68
CA ILE A 168 -8.69 -22.86 -9.17
C ILE A 168 -9.52 -23.91 -9.93
N LEU A 169 -10.63 -24.38 -9.35
CA LEU A 169 -11.48 -25.40 -10.00
C LEU A 169 -12.12 -24.90 -11.30
N GLN A 170 -12.48 -23.62 -11.38
CA GLN A 170 -12.97 -23.02 -12.63
C GLN A 170 -11.88 -22.88 -13.70
N GLY A 171 -10.61 -22.73 -13.30
CA GLY A 171 -9.47 -22.76 -14.24
C GLY A 171 -9.20 -24.13 -14.82
N VAL A 172 -9.38 -25.19 -14.04
CA VAL A 172 -9.15 -26.60 -14.48
C VAL A 172 -10.28 -27.10 -15.37
N SER A 173 -11.52 -26.62 -15.21
CA SER A 173 -12.66 -27.05 -16.05
C SER A 173 -12.68 -26.46 -17.46
N ARG A 174 -11.69 -25.62 -17.81
CA ARG A 174 -11.54 -25.04 -19.16
C ARG A 174 -10.39 -25.63 -19.99
N CYS A 175 -9.69 -26.63 -19.47
CA CYS A 175 -8.77 -27.48 -20.20
C CYS A 175 -9.46 -28.84 -20.49
#